data_fcc68348df1916eb732526b2402059cf
#
_entry.id   fcc68348df1916eb732526b2402059cf
#
_cell.length_a   1.000
_cell.length_b   1.000
_cell.length_c   1.000
_cell.angle_alpha   90.00
_cell.angle_beta   90.00
_cell.angle_gamma   90.00
#
_symmetry.space_group_name_H-M   'P 1'
#
loop_
_entity.id
_entity.type
_entity.pdbx_description
1 polymer ?
#
loop_
_entity_poly.entity_id
_entity_poly.type
_entity_poly.pdbx_seq_one_letter_code
_entity_poly.pdbx_strand_id
1 'polypeptide(L)'
;MKKIFELYKEIKAKHPEHLLLIDSGDFYFLFEKDAVAGNKCLGTDMNSRSDIAETPVNIVEFPHHCLDAYLPRLVRDGYKVALCDTKDLVRYKTKARVKVLTEAGKWYLAEIKGLKEGTVVEGIYNPLNRAFDFYWNGEGAMLWIGENGELINE
;
A
#
# COMPACT_ATOMS: atom_id res chain seq x y z
N MET A 1 -1.13 -3.39 -7.94
CA MET A 1 -0.66 -2.26 -8.81
C MET A 1 -1.74 -1.22 -9.04
N LYS A 2 -2.95 -1.61 -9.35
CA LYS A 2 -4.08 -0.68 -9.57
C LYS A 2 -4.34 0.25 -8.37
N LYS A 3 -4.34 -0.28 -7.15
CA LYS A 3 -4.52 0.51 -5.92
C LYS A 3 -3.38 1.49 -5.67
N ILE A 4 -2.15 1.10 -6.00
CA ILE A 4 -0.98 1.96 -5.87
C ILE A 4 -1.08 3.13 -6.85
N PHE A 5 -1.54 2.87 -8.07
CA PHE A 5 -1.76 3.92 -9.07
C PHE A 5 -2.89 4.88 -8.67
N GLU A 6 -3.97 4.37 -8.09
CA GLU A 6 -5.05 5.22 -7.57
C GLU A 6 -4.54 6.13 -6.45
N LEU A 7 -3.72 5.60 -5.57
CA LEU A 7 -3.06 6.38 -4.52
C LEU A 7 -2.17 7.47 -5.10
N TYR A 8 -1.37 7.12 -6.12
CA TYR A 8 -0.54 8.09 -6.82
C TYR A 8 -1.36 9.25 -7.36
N LYS A 9 -2.47 8.97 -8.04
CA LYS A 9 -3.34 10.02 -8.60
C LYS A 9 -3.88 10.96 -7.51
N GLU A 10 -4.29 10.38 -6.39
CA GLU A 10 -4.82 11.13 -5.25
C GLU A 10 -3.78 12.07 -4.65
N ILE A 11 -2.57 11.57 -4.41
CA ILE A 11 -1.48 12.37 -3.86
C ILE A 11 -1.01 13.41 -4.86
N LYS A 12 -0.90 13.04 -6.13
CA LYS A 12 -0.47 13.94 -7.20
C LYS A 12 -1.42 15.12 -7.37
N ALA A 13 -2.71 14.91 -7.19
CA ALA A 13 -3.70 15.98 -7.24
C ALA A 13 -3.48 17.02 -6.13
N LYS A 14 -2.99 16.59 -4.96
CA LYS A 14 -2.70 17.47 -3.83
C LYS A 14 -1.31 18.12 -3.95
N HIS A 15 -0.38 17.46 -4.60
CA HIS A 15 1.02 17.90 -4.72
C HIS A 15 1.51 17.80 -6.16
N PRO A 16 0.92 18.57 -7.10
CA PRO A 16 1.22 18.41 -8.53
C PRO A 16 2.64 18.78 -8.92
N GLU A 17 3.33 19.56 -8.09
CA GLU A 17 4.70 20.02 -8.36
C GLU A 17 5.77 19.03 -7.90
N HIS A 18 5.41 18.04 -7.11
CA HIS A 18 6.36 17.06 -6.58
C HIS A 18 6.45 15.85 -7.50
N LEU A 19 7.68 15.34 -7.65
CA LEU A 19 7.91 14.03 -8.24
C LEU A 19 7.69 13.00 -7.14
N LEU A 20 6.72 12.10 -7.34
CA LEU A 20 6.33 11.14 -6.33
C LEU A 20 7.03 9.80 -6.53
N LEU A 21 7.73 9.34 -5.49
CA LEU A 21 8.27 7.99 -5.39
C LEU A 21 7.37 7.20 -4.43
N ILE A 22 6.72 6.19 -4.96
CA ILE A 22 5.80 5.36 -4.17
C ILE A 22 6.55 4.11 -3.69
N ASP A 23 6.75 4.01 -2.38
CA ASP A 23 7.43 2.88 -1.74
C ASP A 23 6.46 1.73 -1.53
N SER A 24 6.69 0.62 -2.24
CA SER A 24 5.89 -0.60 -2.07
C SER A 24 6.54 -1.63 -1.15
N GLY A 25 7.68 -1.30 -0.55
CA GLY A 25 8.47 -2.18 0.31
C GLY A 25 9.73 -2.70 -0.40
N ASP A 26 9.59 -3.36 -1.52
CA ASP A 26 10.71 -3.91 -2.31
C ASP A 26 11.16 -2.98 -3.43
N PHE A 27 10.23 -2.18 -3.95
CA PHE A 27 10.46 -1.28 -5.08
C PHE A 27 9.91 0.10 -4.83
N TYR A 28 10.47 1.09 -5.54
CA TYR A 28 9.87 2.41 -5.71
C TYR A 28 9.24 2.48 -7.10
N PHE A 29 8.05 3.08 -7.17
CA PHE A 29 7.33 3.27 -8.42
C PHE A 29 7.19 4.75 -8.76
N LEU A 30 7.36 5.06 -10.05
CA LEU A 30 7.01 6.35 -10.62
C LEU A 30 5.96 6.10 -11.71
N PHE A 31 4.96 6.97 -11.77
CA PHE A 31 3.86 6.84 -12.72
C PHE A 31 3.74 8.07 -13.61
N GLU A 32 3.25 7.90 -14.82
CA GLU A 32 2.87 8.97 -15.75
C GLU A 32 3.99 9.98 -15.98
N LYS A 33 3.77 11.26 -15.67
CA LYS A 33 4.76 12.33 -15.83
C LYS A 33 6.02 12.07 -15.02
N ASP A 34 5.87 11.53 -13.83
CA ASP A 34 7.00 11.23 -12.96
C ASP A 34 7.82 10.08 -13.51
N ALA A 35 7.18 9.10 -14.16
CA ALA A 35 7.87 8.02 -14.85
C ALA A 35 8.70 8.55 -16.03
N VAL A 36 8.16 9.47 -16.82
CA VAL A 36 8.88 10.09 -17.91
C VAL A 36 10.10 10.86 -17.39
N ALA A 37 9.93 11.62 -16.34
CA ALA A 37 11.02 12.37 -15.71
C ALA A 37 12.10 11.43 -15.14
N GLY A 38 11.70 10.37 -14.47
CA GLY A 38 12.62 9.36 -13.94
C GLY A 38 13.38 8.61 -15.03
N ASN A 39 12.72 8.25 -16.11
CA ASN A 39 13.37 7.64 -17.26
C ASN A 39 14.47 8.53 -17.84
N LYS A 40 14.19 9.81 -18.01
CA LYS A 40 15.17 10.79 -18.51
C LYS A 40 16.33 10.98 -17.56
N CYS A 41 16.03 11.17 -16.28
CA CYS A 41 17.03 11.53 -15.27
C CYS A 41 17.89 10.33 -14.86
N LEU A 42 17.28 9.18 -14.67
CA LEU A 42 17.94 8.00 -14.11
C LEU A 42 18.42 7.01 -15.16
N GLY A 43 17.92 7.11 -16.38
CA GLY A 43 18.23 6.15 -17.44
C GLY A 43 17.62 4.77 -17.22
N THR A 44 16.63 4.66 -16.35
CA THR A 44 15.91 3.41 -16.09
C THR A 44 14.87 3.14 -17.16
N ASP A 45 14.57 1.85 -17.40
CA ASP A 45 13.56 1.46 -18.37
C ASP A 45 12.18 1.93 -17.95
N MET A 46 11.41 2.44 -18.91
CA MET A 46 10.03 2.83 -18.71
C MET A 46 9.12 1.83 -19.41
N ASN A 47 8.19 1.25 -18.69
CA ASN A 47 7.22 0.29 -19.20
C ASN A 47 5.84 0.93 -19.27
N SER A 48 5.01 0.39 -20.16
CA SER A 48 3.61 0.80 -20.27
C SER A 48 2.73 -0.40 -19.91
N ARG A 49 1.76 -0.17 -18.99
CA ARG A 49 0.82 -1.20 -18.57
C ARG A 49 -0.60 -0.76 -18.86
N SER A 50 -1.37 -1.68 -19.45
CA SER A 50 -2.77 -1.44 -19.82
C SER A 50 -3.78 -2.12 -18.88
N ASP A 51 -3.29 -2.84 -17.87
CA ASP A 51 -4.13 -3.56 -16.89
C ASP A 51 -4.45 -2.74 -15.63
N ILE A 52 -3.95 -1.50 -15.55
CA ILE A 52 -4.05 -0.65 -14.35
C ILE A 52 -5.19 0.36 -14.46
N ALA A 53 -5.41 0.87 -15.66
CA ALA A 53 -6.42 1.90 -15.94
C ALA A 53 -6.98 1.70 -17.35
N GLU A 54 -7.97 2.50 -17.74
CA GLU A 54 -8.59 2.43 -19.07
C GLU A 54 -7.60 2.73 -20.19
N THR A 55 -6.65 3.61 -19.96
CA THR A 55 -5.57 3.93 -20.88
C THR A 55 -4.24 3.39 -20.36
N PRO A 56 -3.27 3.11 -21.26
CA PRO A 56 -1.95 2.66 -20.84
C PRO A 56 -1.27 3.64 -19.89
N VAL A 57 -0.64 3.12 -18.85
CA VAL A 57 0.03 3.90 -17.80
C VAL A 57 1.53 3.67 -17.91
N ASN A 58 2.30 4.77 -18.00
CA ASN A 58 3.74 4.70 -17.99
C ASN A 58 4.24 4.47 -16.57
N ILE A 59 5.15 3.50 -16.39
CA ILE A 59 5.70 3.13 -15.09
C ILE A 59 7.21 3.01 -15.20
N VAL A 60 7.91 3.59 -14.22
CA VAL A 60 9.32 3.32 -13.93
C VAL A 60 9.36 2.69 -12.55
N GLU A 61 10.09 1.60 -12.40
CA GLU A 61 10.31 0.97 -11.11
C GLU A 61 11.81 0.72 -10.90
N PHE A 62 12.24 0.81 -9.65
CA PHE A 62 13.61 0.44 -9.30
C PHE A 62 13.62 -0.17 -7.90
N PRO A 63 14.60 -1.06 -7.62
CA PRO A 63 14.70 -1.69 -6.31
C PRO A 63 14.87 -0.67 -5.19
N HIS A 64 14.30 -0.97 -4.04
CA HIS A 64 14.32 -0.09 -2.86
C HIS A 64 15.75 0.36 -2.47
N HIS A 65 16.73 -0.53 -2.59
CA HIS A 65 18.12 -0.23 -2.23
C HIS A 65 18.81 0.76 -3.18
N CYS A 66 18.23 1.05 -4.34
CA CYS A 66 18.78 2.01 -5.29
C CYS A 66 18.44 3.47 -4.95
N LEU A 67 17.61 3.71 -3.95
CA LEU A 67 17.17 5.06 -3.58
C LEU A 67 18.36 5.99 -3.29
N ASP A 68 19.34 5.50 -2.52
CA ASP A 68 20.49 6.30 -2.13
C ASP A 68 21.33 6.79 -3.32
N ALA A 69 21.32 6.02 -4.42
CA ALA A 69 22.00 6.42 -5.65
C ALA A 69 21.14 7.32 -6.54
N TYR A 70 19.84 7.10 -6.57
CA TYR A 70 18.93 7.77 -7.51
C TYR A 70 18.33 9.07 -6.97
N LEU A 71 18.05 9.15 -5.68
CA LEU A 71 17.46 10.34 -5.09
C LEU A 71 18.33 11.60 -5.29
N PRO A 72 19.66 11.56 -5.05
CA PRO A 72 20.51 12.73 -5.30
C PRO A 72 20.50 13.18 -6.77
N ARG A 73 20.37 12.26 -7.71
CA ARG A 73 20.32 12.59 -9.13
C ARG A 73 19.03 13.34 -9.48
N LEU A 74 17.90 12.92 -8.94
CA LEU A 74 16.61 13.60 -9.14
C LEU A 74 16.62 15.00 -8.53
N VAL A 75 17.16 15.14 -7.33
CA VAL A 75 17.26 16.45 -6.65
C VAL A 75 18.20 17.38 -7.40
N ARG A 76 19.31 16.86 -7.90
CA ARG A 76 20.28 17.64 -8.69
C ARG A 76 19.68 18.16 -9.98
N ASP A 77 18.80 17.41 -10.61
CA ASP A 77 18.11 17.82 -11.84
C ASP A 77 16.96 18.80 -11.58
N GLY A 78 16.75 19.20 -10.33
CA GLY A 78 15.78 20.23 -9.96
C GLY A 78 14.41 19.73 -9.54
N TYR A 79 14.23 18.42 -9.41
CA TYR A 79 12.93 17.86 -8.98
C TYR A 79 12.75 17.98 -7.47
N LYS A 80 11.53 18.35 -7.06
CA LYS A 80 11.11 18.25 -5.67
C LYS A 80 10.53 16.86 -5.47
N VAL A 81 11.24 16.01 -4.74
CA VAL A 81 10.88 14.61 -4.58
C VAL A 81 10.11 14.41 -3.28
N ALA A 82 8.97 13.71 -3.36
CA ALA A 82 8.22 13.27 -2.20
C ALA A 82 8.22 11.75 -2.14
N LEU A 83 8.58 11.21 -0.99
CA LEU A 83 8.56 9.77 -0.71
C LEU A 83 7.23 9.42 -0.07
N CYS A 84 6.49 8.48 -0.68
CA CYS A 84 5.19 8.06 -0.21
C CYS A 84 5.24 6.58 0.17
N ASP A 85 4.91 6.26 1.42
CA ASP A 85 4.86 4.88 1.89
C ASP A 85 3.45 4.34 1.71
N THR A 86 3.30 3.28 0.90
CA THR A 86 2.01 2.65 0.64
C THR A 86 1.41 2.02 1.88
N LYS A 87 2.24 1.57 2.83
CA LYS A 87 1.77 0.97 4.08
C LYS A 87 0.95 1.94 4.91
N ASP A 88 1.36 3.20 4.95
CA ASP A 88 0.68 4.21 5.76
C ASP A 88 -0.49 4.88 5.03
N LEU A 89 -0.41 4.97 3.70
CA LEU A 89 -1.37 5.72 2.90
C LEU A 89 -2.56 4.90 2.43
N VAL A 90 -2.40 3.58 2.25
CA VAL A 90 -3.50 2.71 1.84
C VAL A 90 -4.27 2.12 3.02
N ARG A 91 -3.74 2.25 4.25
CA ARG A 91 -4.43 1.81 5.45
C ARG A 91 -5.59 2.74 5.76
N TYR A 92 -6.71 2.17 6.19
CA TYR A 92 -7.85 2.97 6.61
C TYR A 92 -8.58 2.32 7.77
N LYS A 93 -9.22 3.16 8.58
CA LYS A 93 -10.05 2.69 9.71
C LYS A 93 -11.33 2.10 9.17
N THR A 94 -11.68 0.93 9.65
CA THR A 94 -12.91 0.25 9.29
C THR A 94 -13.27 -0.76 10.36
N LYS A 95 -14.37 -1.48 10.13
CA LYS A 95 -14.82 -2.56 11.01
C LYS A 95 -14.70 -3.88 10.30
N ALA A 96 -14.37 -4.91 11.06
CA ALA A 96 -14.32 -6.27 10.58
C ALA A 96 -15.07 -7.22 11.50
N ARG A 97 -15.60 -8.30 10.95
CA ARG A 97 -16.22 -9.36 11.70
C ARG A 97 -15.27 -10.53 11.79
N VAL A 98 -15.11 -11.07 12.99
CA VAL A 98 -14.29 -12.25 13.21
C VAL A 98 -14.97 -13.45 12.58
N LYS A 99 -14.25 -14.13 11.69
CA LYS A 99 -14.65 -15.39 11.08
C LYS A 99 -13.56 -16.41 11.26
N VAL A 100 -13.93 -17.64 11.52
CA VAL A 100 -12.96 -18.72 11.67
C VAL A 100 -13.08 -19.64 10.46
N LEU A 101 -12.19 -19.45 9.50
CA LEU A 101 -12.17 -20.25 8.28
C LEU A 101 -11.17 -21.41 8.36
N THR A 102 -10.21 -21.35 9.30
CA THR A 102 -9.19 -22.40 9.50
C THR A 102 -9.10 -22.80 10.97
N GLU A 103 -8.66 -24.04 11.25
CA GLU A 103 -8.45 -24.50 12.61
C GLU A 103 -7.37 -23.70 13.35
N ALA A 104 -6.32 -23.30 12.66
CA ALA A 104 -5.27 -22.46 13.23
C ALA A 104 -5.80 -21.09 13.66
N GLY A 105 -6.65 -20.48 12.82
CA GLY A 105 -7.31 -19.21 13.14
C GLY A 105 -8.26 -19.36 14.34
N LYS A 106 -9.02 -20.45 14.41
CA LYS A 106 -9.89 -20.76 15.54
C LYS A 106 -9.11 -20.82 16.84
N TRP A 107 -8.02 -21.58 16.84
CA TRP A 107 -7.17 -21.72 18.03
C TRP A 107 -6.63 -20.35 18.48
N TYR A 108 -6.05 -19.61 17.57
CA TYR A 108 -5.45 -18.30 17.88
C TYR A 108 -6.48 -17.32 18.47
N LEU A 109 -7.65 -17.20 17.83
CA LEU A 109 -8.64 -16.21 18.25
C LEU A 109 -9.36 -16.61 19.53
N ALA A 110 -9.77 -17.87 19.62
CA ALA A 110 -10.56 -18.36 20.77
C ALA A 110 -9.70 -18.61 22.01
N GLU A 111 -8.55 -19.27 21.85
CA GLU A 111 -7.72 -19.69 22.98
C GLU A 111 -6.75 -18.59 23.45
N ILE A 112 -6.18 -17.83 22.54
CA ILE A 112 -5.19 -16.80 22.89
C ILE A 112 -5.85 -15.44 23.16
N LYS A 113 -6.78 -15.04 22.29
CA LYS A 113 -7.38 -13.71 22.37
C LYS A 113 -8.76 -13.68 23.01
N GLY A 114 -9.38 -14.82 23.21
CA GLY A 114 -10.72 -14.89 23.78
C GLY A 114 -11.80 -14.31 22.86
N LEU A 115 -11.55 -14.27 21.56
CA LEU A 115 -12.47 -13.75 20.56
C LEU A 115 -13.38 -14.84 20.05
N LYS A 116 -14.66 -14.50 19.90
CA LYS A 116 -15.66 -15.41 19.35
C LYS A 116 -15.95 -15.06 17.90
N GLU A 117 -16.27 -16.08 17.12
CA GLU A 117 -16.79 -15.88 15.77
C GLU A 117 -18.02 -14.97 15.78
N GLY A 118 -18.08 -14.05 14.83
CA GLY A 118 -19.14 -13.07 14.72
C GLY A 118 -18.90 -11.76 15.47
N THR A 119 -17.86 -11.69 16.29
CA THR A 119 -17.50 -10.45 16.99
C THR A 119 -17.08 -9.37 15.98
N VAL A 120 -17.64 -8.16 16.15
CA VAL A 120 -17.27 -7.01 15.32
C VAL A 120 -16.21 -6.19 16.06
N VAL A 121 -15.11 -5.91 15.38
CA VAL A 121 -13.98 -5.12 15.91
C VAL A 121 -13.69 -3.94 15.01
N GLU A 122 -13.23 -2.85 15.59
CA GLU A 122 -12.75 -1.68 14.87
C GLU A 122 -11.23 -1.68 14.82
N GLY A 123 -10.68 -1.33 13.67
CA GLY A 123 -9.23 -1.30 13.52
C GLY A 123 -8.81 -0.71 12.18
N ILE A 124 -7.58 -1.03 11.79
CA ILE A 124 -6.96 -0.51 10.59
C ILE A 124 -6.73 -1.65 9.60
N TYR A 125 -7.30 -1.50 8.42
CA TYR A 125 -7.16 -2.46 7.33
C TYR A 125 -6.12 -2.00 6.33
N ASN A 126 -5.25 -2.92 5.94
CA ASN A 126 -4.27 -2.69 4.87
C ASN A 126 -4.64 -3.56 3.66
N PRO A 127 -5.20 -2.96 2.59
CA PRO A 127 -5.63 -3.74 1.42
C PRO A 127 -4.49 -4.36 0.61
N LEU A 128 -3.25 -3.94 0.81
CA LEU A 128 -2.10 -4.52 0.10
C LEU A 128 -1.77 -5.93 0.58
N ASN A 129 -1.83 -6.16 1.88
CA ASN A 129 -1.52 -7.46 2.48
C ASN A 129 -2.71 -8.14 3.14
N ARG A 130 -3.89 -7.50 3.12
CA ARG A 130 -5.14 -7.96 3.73
C ARG A 130 -5.07 -8.11 5.25
N ALA A 131 -4.11 -7.49 5.90
CA ALA A 131 -4.00 -7.49 7.35
C ALA A 131 -4.95 -6.44 7.95
N PHE A 132 -5.65 -6.84 9.01
CA PHE A 132 -6.52 -5.97 9.79
C PHE A 132 -6.01 -5.95 11.23
N ASP A 133 -5.45 -4.80 11.64
CA ASP A 133 -4.87 -4.61 12.97
C ASP A 133 -5.89 -3.96 13.90
N PHE A 134 -6.06 -4.52 15.09
CA PHE A 134 -6.97 -3.97 16.09
C PHE A 134 -6.45 -4.23 17.50
N TYR A 135 -7.05 -3.59 18.48
CA TYR A 135 -6.76 -3.85 19.90
C TYR A 135 -7.92 -4.62 20.53
N TRP A 136 -7.58 -5.61 21.32
CA TRP A 136 -8.54 -6.40 22.08
C TRP A 136 -8.06 -6.53 23.51
N ASN A 137 -8.87 -6.03 24.47
CA ASN A 137 -8.50 -6.02 25.89
C ASN A 137 -7.12 -5.38 26.17
N GLY A 138 -6.78 -4.34 25.41
CA GLY A 138 -5.50 -3.62 25.55
C GLY A 138 -4.32 -4.26 24.85
N GLU A 139 -4.51 -5.39 24.19
CA GLU A 139 -3.46 -6.07 23.44
C GLU A 139 -3.69 -5.95 21.94
N GLY A 140 -2.59 -5.86 21.18
CA GLY A 140 -2.64 -5.87 19.72
C GLY A 140 -3.04 -7.23 19.20
N ALA A 141 -3.92 -7.25 18.21
CA ALA A 141 -4.36 -8.45 17.52
C ALA A 141 -4.49 -8.18 16.03
N MET A 142 -4.52 -9.25 15.26
CA MET A 142 -4.58 -9.17 13.80
C MET A 142 -5.57 -10.19 13.24
N LEU A 143 -6.34 -9.76 12.25
CA LEU A 143 -7.12 -10.64 11.40
C LEU A 143 -6.55 -10.62 9.99
N TRP A 144 -6.62 -11.74 9.31
CA TRP A 144 -6.33 -11.85 7.89
C TRP A 144 -7.65 -11.87 7.14
N ILE A 145 -7.97 -10.79 6.44
CA ILE A 145 -9.24 -10.68 5.74
C ILE A 145 -9.29 -11.70 4.60
N GLY A 146 -10.37 -12.49 4.59
CA GLY A 146 -10.51 -13.63 3.69
C GLY A 146 -10.14 -14.97 4.33
N GLU A 147 -9.42 -14.96 5.46
CA GLU A 147 -9.03 -16.17 6.19
C GLU A 147 -9.79 -16.29 7.53
N ASN A 148 -9.61 -15.35 8.44
CA ASN A 148 -10.26 -15.39 9.75
C ASN A 148 -11.03 -14.10 10.08
N GLY A 149 -11.26 -13.28 9.09
CA GLY A 149 -12.07 -12.07 9.21
C GLY A 149 -12.68 -11.65 7.89
N GLU A 150 -13.73 -10.84 7.97
CA GLU A 150 -14.34 -10.20 6.81
C GLU A 150 -14.59 -8.73 7.10
N LEU A 151 -14.43 -7.87 6.11
CA LEU A 151 -14.76 -6.45 6.25
C LEU A 151 -16.26 -6.28 6.26
N ILE A 152 -16.73 -5.34 7.08
CA ILE A 152 -18.14 -4.95 7.12
C ILE A 152 -18.28 -3.72 6.23
N ASN A 153 -19.05 -3.88 5.16
CA ASN A 153 -19.39 -2.76 4.28
C ASN A 153 -20.66 -2.10 4.81
N GLU A 154 -20.52 -0.88 5.25
CA GLU A 154 -21.68 -0.04 5.61
C GLU A 154 -22.03 0.91 4.47
#